data_178de206ddd6b1106ddae28c354183a9
#
_entry.id   178de206ddd6b1106ddae28c354183a9
#
_cell.length_a   1.000
_cell.length_b   1.000
_cell.length_c   1.000
_cell.angle_alpha   90.00
_cell.angle_beta   90.00
_cell.angle_gamma   90.00
#
_symmetry.space_group_name_H-M   'P 1'
#
loop_
_entity.id
_entity.type
_entity.pdbx_description
1 polymer ?
#
loop_
_entity_poly.entity_id
_entity_poly.type
_entity_poly.pdbx_seq_one_letter_code
_entity_poly.pdbx_strand_id
1 'polypeptide(L)'
;MDKQVWYFSDSPAASLIGSLPQRYIAKAVSRTRPFSTPPQIRLVWLADLDRDAKDLDGWAQRNSQARVVYVLPPDTNPPAGNRAAFAYLPPQPSPAFLDQTLASAFENMELAARAARAEEQLARSSHEINELNRIGVALSSERDPQRLLNLILQASREITSSDAGSLYLVEDVSEKEKRLRFKLTQNDSAPVGFTEFTVPMDRSSIAGYVAVTGEVLPLADTYEIPPDAPYRFNRRFDEETGYRTK
;
A
#
# COMPACT_ATOMS: atom_id res chain seq x y z
N MET A 1 15.95 12.23 -8.15
CA MET A 1 14.68 12.91 -8.53
C MET A 1 15.02 14.35 -8.87
N ASP A 2 14.62 14.80 -10.06
CA ASP A 2 14.98 16.12 -10.54
C ASP A 2 14.31 17.21 -9.69
N LYS A 3 15.11 18.17 -9.23
CA LYS A 3 14.64 19.31 -8.43
C LYS A 3 14.19 20.41 -9.39
N GLN A 4 12.88 20.48 -9.68
CA GLN A 4 12.32 21.43 -10.61
C GLN A 4 11.94 22.73 -9.90
N VAL A 5 12.38 23.86 -10.44
CA VAL A 5 11.99 25.21 -10.03
C VAL A 5 11.16 25.83 -11.16
N TRP A 6 9.88 26.08 -10.88
CA TRP A 6 8.96 26.67 -11.85
C TRP A 6 8.81 28.16 -11.57
N TYR A 7 8.62 28.91 -12.61
CA TYR A 7 8.41 30.37 -12.54
C TYR A 7 7.57 30.84 -13.71
N PHE A 8 6.88 31.94 -13.54
CA PHE A 8 6.22 32.60 -14.65
C PHE A 8 7.23 33.36 -15.50
N SER A 9 7.19 33.19 -16.82
CA SER A 9 8.14 33.82 -17.74
C SER A 9 8.06 35.35 -17.76
N ASP A 10 6.91 35.90 -17.34
CA ASP A 10 6.62 37.34 -17.25
C ASP A 10 6.72 37.90 -15.83
N SER A 11 7.16 37.08 -14.86
CA SER A 11 7.31 37.48 -13.46
C SER A 11 8.67 38.15 -13.21
N PRO A 12 8.75 39.19 -12.34
CA PRO A 12 10.01 39.75 -11.88
C PRO A 12 10.94 38.69 -11.26
N ALA A 13 10.40 37.67 -10.63
CA ALA A 13 11.14 36.53 -10.05
C ALA A 13 11.96 35.76 -11.11
N ALA A 14 11.62 35.88 -12.40
CA ALA A 14 12.39 35.27 -13.49
C ALA A 14 13.83 35.75 -13.58
N SER A 15 14.11 36.99 -13.10
CA SER A 15 15.46 37.52 -13.05
C SER A 15 16.44 36.74 -12.17
N LEU A 16 15.91 35.97 -11.20
CA LEU A 16 16.73 35.16 -10.30
C LEU A 16 17.15 33.82 -10.91
N ILE A 17 16.56 33.41 -12.03
CA ILE A 17 16.82 32.11 -12.65
C ILE A 17 18.28 31.94 -13.08
N GLY A 18 18.90 33.03 -13.56
CA GLY A 18 20.32 33.05 -13.91
C GLY A 18 21.28 32.78 -12.74
N SER A 19 20.79 32.93 -11.51
CA SER A 19 21.56 32.69 -10.28
C SER A 19 21.32 31.32 -9.66
N LEU A 20 20.49 30.48 -10.30
CA LEU A 20 20.19 29.14 -9.80
C LEU A 20 21.39 28.20 -9.98
N PRO A 21 21.78 27.43 -8.96
CA PRO A 21 22.73 26.34 -9.12
C PRO A 21 22.27 25.28 -10.15
N GLN A 22 23.24 24.67 -10.85
CA GLN A 22 22.99 23.68 -11.91
C GLN A 22 22.21 22.43 -11.43
N ARG A 23 22.11 22.20 -10.13
CA ARG A 23 21.33 21.11 -9.55
C ARG A 23 19.81 21.29 -9.64
N TYR A 24 19.35 22.48 -10.05
CA TYR A 24 17.94 22.76 -10.25
C TYR A 24 17.61 22.87 -11.73
N ILE A 25 16.47 22.32 -12.11
CA ILE A 25 15.93 22.45 -13.48
C ILE A 25 14.89 23.56 -13.47
N ALA A 26 15.23 24.69 -14.06
CA ALA A 26 14.31 25.82 -14.18
C ALA A 26 13.29 25.57 -15.30
N LYS A 27 12.01 25.83 -15.04
CA LYS A 27 10.93 25.69 -16.01
C LYS A 27 10.05 26.94 -16.05
N ALA A 28 10.07 27.63 -17.18
CA ALA A 28 9.16 28.74 -17.45
C ALA A 28 7.73 28.22 -17.71
N VAL A 29 6.75 28.89 -17.12
CA VAL A 29 5.33 28.58 -17.27
C VAL A 29 4.57 29.81 -17.73
N SER A 30 3.64 29.65 -18.66
CA SER A 30 2.75 30.71 -19.11
C SER A 30 1.49 30.77 -18.26
N ARG A 31 1.00 31.97 -17.93
CA ARG A 31 -0.26 32.18 -17.20
C ARG A 31 -1.51 31.73 -17.95
N THR A 32 -1.41 31.61 -19.28
CA THR A 32 -2.55 31.25 -20.15
C THR A 32 -2.89 29.75 -20.12
N ARG A 33 -2.08 28.91 -19.49
CA ARG A 33 -2.35 27.49 -19.37
C ARG A 33 -2.71 27.13 -17.93
N PRO A 34 -3.76 26.33 -17.70
CA PRO A 34 -4.06 25.84 -16.35
C PRO A 34 -2.86 25.04 -15.82
N PHE A 35 -2.51 25.30 -14.56
CA PHE A 35 -1.42 24.61 -13.88
C PHE A 35 -1.83 23.16 -13.62
N SER A 36 -1.46 22.25 -14.50
CA SER A 36 -1.54 20.81 -14.23
C SER A 36 -0.17 20.35 -13.73
N THR A 37 -0.08 20.05 -12.45
CA THR A 37 1.11 19.41 -11.90
C THR A 37 1.00 17.92 -12.20
N PRO A 38 1.98 17.31 -12.86
CA PRO A 38 2.05 15.86 -12.89
C PRO A 38 2.13 15.32 -11.46
N PRO A 39 1.33 14.34 -11.06
CA PRO A 39 1.20 13.90 -9.66
C PRO A 39 2.46 13.30 -9.05
N GLN A 40 3.57 13.25 -9.78
CA GLN A 40 4.82 12.59 -9.35
C GLN A 40 6.03 13.54 -9.26
N ILE A 41 5.88 14.84 -9.56
CA ILE A 41 7.00 15.78 -9.58
C ILE A 41 6.94 16.68 -8.36
N ARG A 42 8.03 16.70 -7.57
CA ARG A 42 8.23 17.70 -6.54
C ARG A 42 8.77 18.97 -7.18
N LEU A 43 8.13 20.09 -6.92
CA LEU A 43 8.54 21.36 -7.51
C LEU A 43 8.47 22.50 -6.51
N VAL A 44 9.30 23.50 -6.73
CA VAL A 44 9.23 24.78 -6.03
C VAL A 44 8.86 25.87 -7.04
N TRP A 45 7.81 26.63 -6.75
CA TRP A 45 7.52 27.87 -7.45
C TRP A 45 8.39 28.97 -6.88
N LEU A 46 9.10 29.66 -7.76
CA LEU A 46 9.73 30.94 -7.49
C LEU A 46 8.87 32.05 -8.10
N ALA A 47 8.24 32.82 -7.26
CA ALA A 47 7.15 33.70 -7.65
C ALA A 47 7.29 35.09 -7.03
N ASP A 48 6.78 36.12 -7.71
CA ASP A 48 6.65 37.47 -7.16
C ASP A 48 5.39 37.57 -6.29
N LEU A 49 5.51 38.15 -5.09
CA LEU A 49 4.40 38.20 -4.15
C LEU A 49 3.21 38.97 -4.69
N ASP A 50 3.44 40.20 -5.19
CA ASP A 50 2.34 41.07 -5.60
C ASP A 50 1.63 40.57 -6.86
N ARG A 51 2.40 40.00 -7.78
CA ARG A 51 1.92 39.62 -9.09
C ARG A 51 1.37 38.21 -9.17
N ASP A 52 1.97 37.30 -8.45
CA ASP A 52 1.77 35.84 -8.65
C ASP A 52 0.95 35.20 -7.54
N ALA A 53 0.82 35.81 -6.36
CA ALA A 53 0.17 35.19 -5.21
C ALA A 53 -1.28 34.77 -5.46
N LYS A 54 -2.05 35.63 -6.17
CA LYS A 54 -3.47 35.32 -6.49
C LYS A 54 -3.66 34.02 -7.28
N ASP A 55 -2.69 33.70 -8.14
CA ASP A 55 -2.75 32.51 -8.99
C ASP A 55 -2.25 31.26 -8.25
N LEU A 56 -1.30 31.43 -7.32
CA LEU A 56 -0.58 30.31 -6.70
C LEU A 56 -1.08 29.91 -5.34
N ASP A 57 -1.63 30.81 -4.52
CA ASP A 57 -2.01 30.51 -3.14
C ASP A 57 -3.04 29.38 -3.04
N GLY A 58 -4.13 29.47 -3.78
CA GLY A 58 -5.15 28.43 -3.80
C GLY A 58 -4.69 27.12 -4.46
N TRP A 59 -3.78 27.20 -5.41
CA TRP A 59 -3.19 26.04 -6.05
C TRP A 59 -2.21 25.33 -5.13
N ALA A 60 -1.33 26.07 -4.44
CA ALA A 60 -0.32 25.52 -3.54
C ALA A 60 -0.93 24.77 -2.35
N GLN A 61 -2.03 25.28 -1.80
CA GLN A 61 -2.75 24.60 -0.70
C GLN A 61 -3.28 23.21 -1.07
N ARG A 62 -3.59 23.00 -2.36
CA ARG A 62 -4.11 21.71 -2.87
C ARG A 62 -3.01 20.76 -3.37
N ASN A 63 -1.74 21.23 -3.42
CA ASN A 63 -0.63 20.46 -3.99
C ASN A 63 0.48 20.20 -2.97
N SER A 64 0.38 19.10 -2.23
CA SER A 64 1.36 18.70 -1.21
C SER A 64 2.78 18.48 -1.77
N GLN A 65 2.90 18.23 -3.07
CA GLN A 65 4.17 18.02 -3.79
C GLN A 65 4.82 19.32 -4.26
N ALA A 66 4.25 20.46 -3.90
CA ALA A 66 4.77 21.76 -4.29
C ALA A 66 5.00 22.68 -3.09
N ARG A 67 5.95 23.62 -3.24
CA ARG A 67 6.17 24.72 -2.31
C ARG A 67 6.27 26.01 -3.13
N VAL A 68 5.81 27.11 -2.56
CA VAL A 68 5.93 28.43 -3.16
C VAL A 68 6.89 29.27 -2.33
N VAL A 69 7.90 29.80 -3.00
CA VAL A 69 8.84 30.77 -2.44
C VAL A 69 8.57 32.11 -3.13
N TYR A 70 8.12 33.07 -2.35
CA TYR A 70 7.81 34.40 -2.88
C TYR A 70 8.99 35.34 -2.77
N VAL A 71 9.22 36.08 -3.83
CA VAL A 71 10.13 37.25 -3.86
C VAL A 71 9.33 38.45 -3.44
N LEU A 72 9.78 39.15 -2.42
CA LEU A 72 9.15 40.38 -1.93
C LEU A 72 9.48 41.55 -2.85
N PRO A 73 8.52 42.48 -3.07
CA PRO A 73 8.85 43.80 -3.62
C PRO A 73 9.79 44.57 -2.69
N PRO A 74 10.52 45.56 -3.22
CA PRO A 74 11.31 46.46 -2.38
C PRO A 74 10.47 47.06 -1.25
N ASP A 75 11.07 47.21 -0.07
CA ASP A 75 10.47 47.82 1.13
C ASP A 75 9.17 47.21 1.61
N THR A 76 8.91 45.93 1.24
CA THR A 76 7.72 45.20 1.63
C THR A 76 8.07 44.15 2.69
N ASN A 77 7.25 44.06 3.74
CA ASN A 77 7.35 43.01 4.74
C ASN A 77 6.52 41.78 4.35
N PRO A 78 6.94 40.56 4.76
CA PRO A 78 6.15 39.38 4.54
C PRO A 78 4.74 39.50 5.15
N PRO A 79 3.67 39.17 4.40
CA PRO A 79 2.32 39.22 4.92
C PRO A 79 2.12 38.20 6.04
N ALA A 80 1.49 38.63 7.14
CA ALA A 80 1.15 37.74 8.22
C ALA A 80 0.07 36.73 7.75
N GLY A 81 0.27 35.43 8.04
CA GLY A 81 -0.76 34.42 7.88
C GLY A 81 -0.93 33.81 6.49
N ASN A 82 -0.07 34.09 5.52
CA ASN A 82 -0.09 33.38 4.24
C ASN A 82 0.43 31.95 4.39
N ARG A 83 -0.49 30.99 4.50
CA ARG A 83 -0.20 29.57 4.67
C ARG A 83 0.27 28.86 3.38
N ALA A 84 0.15 29.50 2.23
CA ALA A 84 0.59 28.97 0.94
C ALA A 84 2.09 29.17 0.72
N ALA A 85 2.67 30.21 1.32
CA ALA A 85 4.09 30.51 1.21
C ALA A 85 4.92 29.52 2.07
N PHE A 86 5.94 28.94 1.46
CA PHE A 86 6.97 28.23 2.19
C PHE A 86 8.00 29.20 2.79
N ALA A 87 8.42 30.17 2.00
CA ALA A 87 9.39 31.18 2.41
C ALA A 87 9.23 32.48 1.59
N TYR A 88 9.84 33.55 2.11
CA TYR A 88 9.95 34.85 1.45
C TYR A 88 11.41 35.21 1.24
N LEU A 89 11.71 35.66 0.05
CA LEU A 89 13.03 36.16 -0.34
C LEU A 89 13.00 37.68 -0.52
N PRO A 90 14.10 38.41 -0.18
CA PRO A 90 14.22 39.81 -0.55
C PRO A 90 14.26 39.95 -2.08
N PRO A 91 14.08 41.18 -2.62
CA PRO A 91 14.09 41.44 -4.07
C PRO A 91 15.36 40.97 -4.79
N GLN A 92 16.48 41.06 -4.10
CA GLN A 92 17.79 40.62 -4.60
C GLN A 92 18.48 39.70 -3.57
N PRO A 93 18.07 38.45 -3.47
CA PRO A 93 18.70 37.50 -2.55
C PRO A 93 20.11 37.17 -3.03
N SER A 94 21.04 36.95 -2.11
CA SER A 94 22.33 36.38 -2.51
C SER A 94 22.13 34.98 -3.10
N PRO A 95 22.97 34.51 -4.04
CA PRO A 95 22.88 33.19 -4.61
C PRO A 95 22.88 32.07 -3.54
N ALA A 96 23.67 32.24 -2.48
CA ALA A 96 23.71 31.29 -1.37
C ALA A 96 22.39 31.23 -0.59
N PHE A 97 21.74 32.36 -0.35
CA PHE A 97 20.47 32.44 0.35
C PHE A 97 19.32 31.84 -0.48
N LEU A 98 19.30 32.16 -1.78
CA LEU A 98 18.36 31.55 -2.73
C LEU A 98 18.51 30.00 -2.74
N ASP A 99 19.74 29.54 -2.87
CA ASP A 99 20.05 28.10 -2.89
C ASP A 99 19.63 27.40 -1.59
N GLN A 100 19.94 27.98 -0.44
CA GLN A 100 19.57 27.43 0.87
C GLN A 100 18.04 27.36 1.03
N THR A 101 17.33 28.39 0.61
CA THR A 101 15.86 28.44 0.70
C THR A 101 15.22 27.37 -0.18
N LEU A 102 15.68 27.21 -1.41
CA LEU A 102 15.20 26.17 -2.32
C LEU A 102 15.53 24.77 -1.80
N ALA A 103 16.75 24.57 -1.29
CA ALA A 103 17.16 23.31 -0.71
C ALA A 103 16.24 22.91 0.47
N SER A 104 15.97 23.85 1.37
CA SER A 104 15.07 23.65 2.52
C SER A 104 13.63 23.34 2.08
N ALA A 105 13.16 23.97 0.99
CA ALA A 105 11.83 23.69 0.45
C ALA A 105 11.73 22.24 -0.09
N PHE A 106 12.74 21.77 -0.81
CA PHE A 106 12.78 20.39 -1.29
C PHE A 106 12.92 19.38 -0.16
N GLU A 107 13.76 19.66 0.84
CA GLU A 107 13.93 18.82 2.03
C GLU A 107 12.62 18.72 2.83
N ASN A 108 11.93 19.83 3.04
CA ASN A 108 10.63 19.86 3.70
C ASN A 108 9.61 18.97 2.99
N MET A 109 9.53 19.02 1.66
CA MET A 109 8.65 18.14 0.89
C MET A 109 9.04 16.67 1.04
N GLU A 110 10.33 16.39 1.09
CA GLU A 110 10.80 15.02 1.28
C GLU A 110 10.44 14.47 2.65
N LEU A 111 10.66 15.26 3.71
CA LEU A 111 10.30 14.89 5.07
C LEU A 111 8.79 14.69 5.22
N ALA A 112 7.98 15.59 4.66
CA ALA A 112 6.52 15.45 4.66
C ALA A 112 6.05 14.17 3.95
N ALA A 113 6.66 13.83 2.81
CA ALA A 113 6.33 12.61 2.09
C ALA A 113 6.78 11.34 2.83
N ARG A 114 7.90 11.39 3.56
CA ARG A 114 8.35 10.27 4.42
C ARG A 114 7.40 10.09 5.60
N ALA A 115 7.00 11.18 6.26
CA ALA A 115 6.05 11.15 7.36
C ALA A 115 4.70 10.54 6.92
N ALA A 116 4.13 11.01 5.82
CA ALA A 116 2.88 10.49 5.30
C ALA A 116 2.93 8.98 4.97
N ARG A 117 4.04 8.50 4.41
CA ARG A 117 4.23 7.06 4.16
C ARG A 117 4.33 6.25 5.45
N ALA A 118 5.05 6.77 6.45
CA ALA A 118 5.19 6.11 7.75
C ALA A 118 3.84 6.03 8.47
N GLU A 119 3.04 7.09 8.43
CA GLU A 119 1.68 7.11 8.98
C GLU A 119 0.77 6.10 8.29
N GLU A 120 0.80 6.03 6.94
CA GLU A 120 0.02 5.05 6.20
C GLU A 120 0.42 3.61 6.54
N GLN A 121 1.74 3.35 6.65
CA GLN A 121 2.25 2.03 7.02
C GLN A 121 1.86 1.65 8.44
N LEU A 122 1.93 2.60 9.38
CA LEU A 122 1.51 2.38 10.77
C LEU A 122 0.01 2.08 10.85
N ALA A 123 -0.81 2.83 10.10
CA ALA A 123 -2.25 2.60 10.05
C ALA A 123 -2.59 1.20 9.53
N ARG A 124 -1.92 0.74 8.46
CA ARG A 124 -2.09 -0.62 7.93
C ARG A 124 -1.70 -1.68 8.95
N SER A 125 -0.50 -1.57 9.54
CA SER A 125 -0.04 -2.53 10.56
C SER A 125 -0.97 -2.56 11.77
N SER A 126 -1.47 -1.41 12.23
CA SER A 126 -2.43 -1.35 13.34
C SER A 126 -3.74 -2.04 13.00
N HIS A 127 -4.22 -1.89 11.77
CA HIS A 127 -5.43 -2.58 11.30
C HIS A 127 -5.25 -4.10 11.30
N GLU A 128 -4.14 -4.59 10.73
CA GLU A 128 -3.79 -6.02 10.71
C GLU A 128 -3.70 -6.62 12.12
N ILE A 129 -3.03 -5.92 13.05
CA ILE A 129 -2.92 -6.38 14.45
C ILE A 129 -4.29 -6.44 15.12
N ASN A 130 -5.15 -5.46 14.90
CA ASN A 130 -6.48 -5.44 15.47
C ASN A 130 -7.35 -6.60 14.95
N GLU A 131 -7.27 -6.91 13.66
CA GLU A 131 -7.97 -8.06 13.08
C GLU A 131 -7.47 -9.39 13.66
N LEU A 132 -6.15 -9.56 13.77
CA LEU A 132 -5.57 -10.76 14.39
C LEU A 132 -5.98 -10.90 15.86
N ASN A 133 -6.00 -9.81 16.62
CA ASN A 133 -6.47 -9.80 18.01
C ASN A 133 -7.96 -10.17 18.09
N ARG A 134 -8.81 -9.64 17.23
CA ARG A 134 -10.25 -9.96 17.15
C ARG A 134 -10.46 -11.46 16.93
N ILE A 135 -9.73 -12.03 15.96
CA ILE A 135 -9.77 -13.45 15.67
C ILE A 135 -9.29 -14.26 16.89
N GLY A 136 -8.16 -13.87 17.49
CA GLY A 136 -7.61 -14.55 18.67
C GLY A 136 -8.57 -14.58 19.85
N VAL A 137 -9.26 -13.47 20.14
CA VAL A 137 -10.28 -13.39 21.18
C VAL A 137 -11.48 -14.29 20.85
N ALA A 138 -11.97 -14.25 19.61
CA ALA A 138 -13.10 -15.08 19.17
C ALA A 138 -12.80 -16.58 19.32
N LEU A 139 -11.61 -17.01 18.87
CA LEU A 139 -11.16 -18.40 18.98
C LEU A 139 -10.98 -18.85 20.43
N SER A 140 -10.48 -17.95 21.30
CA SER A 140 -10.23 -18.29 22.70
C SER A 140 -11.50 -18.31 23.56
N SER A 141 -12.56 -17.64 23.13
CA SER A 141 -13.83 -17.53 23.87
C SER A 141 -14.87 -18.58 23.45
N GLU A 142 -14.74 -19.19 22.23
CA GLU A 142 -15.68 -20.19 21.75
C GLU A 142 -15.46 -21.53 22.47
N ARG A 143 -16.53 -22.08 23.00
CA ARG A 143 -16.52 -23.37 23.73
C ARG A 143 -17.15 -24.51 22.96
N ASP A 144 -17.94 -24.22 21.95
CA ASP A 144 -18.50 -25.21 21.05
C ASP A 144 -17.45 -25.65 20.03
N PRO A 145 -17.02 -26.92 20.04
CA PRO A 145 -15.97 -27.37 19.12
C PRO A 145 -16.33 -27.17 17.64
N GLN A 146 -17.61 -27.35 17.30
CA GLN A 146 -18.05 -27.20 15.91
C GLN A 146 -18.02 -25.75 15.46
N ARG A 147 -18.44 -24.83 16.30
CA ARG A 147 -18.33 -23.39 16.05
C ARG A 147 -16.89 -22.94 15.99
N LEU A 148 -16.04 -23.47 16.89
CA LEU A 148 -14.60 -23.16 16.89
C LEU A 148 -13.96 -23.57 15.56
N LEU A 149 -14.23 -24.78 15.05
CA LEU A 149 -13.69 -25.24 13.76
C LEU A 149 -14.16 -24.36 12.58
N ASN A 150 -15.43 -23.94 12.61
CA ASN A 150 -15.96 -23.00 11.61
C ASN A 150 -15.25 -21.65 11.67
N LEU A 151 -15.02 -21.09 12.86
CA LEU A 151 -14.30 -19.82 13.04
C LEU A 151 -12.84 -19.94 12.58
N ILE A 152 -12.16 -21.06 12.89
CA ILE A 152 -10.79 -21.30 12.43
C ILE A 152 -10.73 -21.30 10.91
N LEU A 153 -11.62 -22.01 10.24
CA LEU A 153 -11.62 -22.10 8.78
C LEU A 153 -11.97 -20.75 8.14
N GLN A 154 -12.98 -20.06 8.67
CA GLN A 154 -13.37 -18.73 8.22
C GLN A 154 -12.21 -17.73 8.37
N ALA A 155 -11.59 -17.64 9.56
CA ALA A 155 -10.47 -16.76 9.80
C ALA A 155 -9.27 -17.07 8.89
N SER A 156 -8.99 -18.35 8.64
CA SER A 156 -7.92 -18.76 7.73
C SER A 156 -8.20 -18.30 6.30
N ARG A 157 -9.44 -18.40 5.82
CA ARG A 157 -9.85 -17.91 4.50
C ARG A 157 -9.77 -16.39 4.39
N GLU A 158 -10.22 -15.65 5.41
CA GLU A 158 -10.14 -14.20 5.48
C GLU A 158 -8.69 -13.70 5.38
N ILE A 159 -7.78 -14.28 6.20
CA ILE A 159 -6.35 -13.90 6.20
C ILE A 159 -5.69 -14.19 4.86
N THR A 160 -6.02 -15.32 4.23
CA THR A 160 -5.43 -15.74 2.95
C THR A 160 -6.18 -15.21 1.73
N SER A 161 -7.29 -14.47 1.94
CA SER A 161 -8.21 -14.05 0.88
C SER A 161 -8.65 -15.20 -0.03
N SER A 162 -8.90 -16.37 0.56
CA SER A 162 -9.24 -17.59 -0.15
C SER A 162 -10.75 -17.75 -0.32
N ASP A 163 -11.20 -18.05 -1.54
CA ASP A 163 -12.61 -18.30 -1.91
C ASP A 163 -13.18 -19.55 -1.23
N ALA A 164 -12.35 -20.57 -1.01
CA ALA A 164 -12.76 -21.81 -0.37
C ALA A 164 -11.70 -22.29 0.63
N GLY A 165 -12.13 -23.15 1.53
CA GLY A 165 -11.26 -23.81 2.49
C GLY A 165 -11.82 -25.16 2.94
N SER A 166 -10.93 -26.06 3.32
CA SER A 166 -11.27 -27.39 3.84
C SER A 166 -10.46 -27.67 5.09
N LEU A 167 -11.12 -28.23 6.11
CA LEU A 167 -10.50 -28.57 7.38
C LEU A 167 -10.57 -30.10 7.59
N TYR A 168 -9.42 -30.66 7.96
CA TYR A 168 -9.26 -32.05 8.27
C TYR A 168 -8.81 -32.24 9.73
N LEU A 169 -9.34 -33.21 10.42
CA LEU A 169 -8.90 -33.65 11.74
C LEU A 169 -8.13 -34.96 11.62
N VAL A 170 -7.00 -35.03 12.35
CA VAL A 170 -6.27 -36.28 12.49
C VAL A 170 -6.97 -37.16 13.51
N GLU A 171 -7.31 -38.39 13.14
CA GLU A 171 -7.91 -39.38 14.02
C GLU A 171 -7.02 -40.61 14.16
N ASP A 172 -6.83 -41.06 15.38
CA ASP A 172 -6.14 -42.30 15.67
C ASP A 172 -7.12 -43.45 15.48
N VAL A 173 -6.87 -44.32 14.52
CA VAL A 173 -7.66 -45.57 14.27
C VAL A 173 -7.11 -46.67 15.12
N SER A 174 -5.78 -46.75 15.26
CA SER A 174 -5.06 -47.67 16.13
C SER A 174 -3.71 -47.02 16.54
N GLU A 175 -2.93 -47.71 17.39
CA GLU A 175 -1.59 -47.23 17.79
C GLU A 175 -0.64 -46.95 16.59
N LYS A 176 -0.91 -47.55 15.44
CA LYS A 176 -0.06 -47.47 14.23
C LYS A 176 -0.74 -46.86 13.01
N GLU A 177 -2.05 -46.63 13.08
CA GLU A 177 -2.82 -46.14 11.93
C GLU A 177 -3.54 -44.84 12.28
N LYS A 178 -3.25 -43.77 11.49
CA LYS A 178 -3.93 -42.50 11.56
C LYS A 178 -4.66 -42.22 10.26
N ARG A 179 -5.78 -41.53 10.36
CA ARG A 179 -6.56 -41.07 9.20
C ARG A 179 -6.90 -39.58 9.32
N LEU A 180 -7.18 -38.96 8.20
CA LEU A 180 -7.72 -37.62 8.15
C LEU A 180 -9.23 -37.71 7.96
N ARG A 181 -9.97 -37.14 8.90
CA ARG A 181 -11.41 -36.91 8.73
C ARG A 181 -11.63 -35.53 8.11
N PHE A 182 -12.22 -35.48 6.93
CA PHE A 182 -12.73 -34.28 6.32
C PHE A 182 -13.92 -33.78 7.13
N LYS A 183 -13.71 -32.74 7.91
CA LYS A 183 -14.65 -32.30 8.94
C LYS A 183 -15.50 -31.13 8.52
N LEU A 184 -14.97 -30.25 7.70
CA LEU A 184 -15.61 -28.99 7.33
C LEU A 184 -15.09 -28.46 6.01
N THR A 185 -15.98 -27.90 5.21
CA THR A 185 -15.65 -27.09 4.04
C THR A 185 -16.45 -25.79 4.04
N GLN A 186 -15.86 -24.73 3.54
CA GLN A 186 -16.52 -23.45 3.26
C GLN A 186 -16.16 -23.04 1.83
N ASN A 187 -17.13 -22.51 1.11
CA ASN A 187 -16.95 -22.08 -0.28
C ASN A 187 -17.95 -20.96 -0.59
N ASP A 188 -17.46 -19.84 -1.14
CA ASP A 188 -18.28 -18.68 -1.48
C ASP A 188 -18.78 -18.72 -2.93
N SER A 189 -18.03 -19.37 -3.83
CA SER A 189 -18.35 -19.41 -5.27
C SER A 189 -19.32 -20.53 -5.67
N ALA A 190 -19.41 -21.61 -4.87
CA ALA A 190 -20.28 -22.74 -5.20
C ALA A 190 -20.94 -23.32 -3.96
N PRO A 191 -22.27 -23.60 -4.01
CA PRO A 191 -22.94 -24.34 -2.94
C PRO A 191 -22.47 -25.80 -2.99
N VAL A 192 -21.50 -26.14 -2.15
CA VAL A 192 -20.98 -27.51 -2.06
C VAL A 192 -21.72 -28.26 -0.98
N GLY A 193 -22.41 -29.33 -1.37
CA GLY A 193 -22.98 -30.29 -0.43
C GLY A 193 -21.84 -30.94 0.36
N PHE A 194 -21.90 -30.85 1.69
CA PHE A 194 -20.88 -31.42 2.57
C PHE A 194 -21.26 -32.82 3.01
N THR A 195 -20.34 -33.78 2.80
CA THR A 195 -20.42 -35.11 3.37
C THR A 195 -19.08 -35.44 4.04
N GLU A 196 -19.11 -35.81 5.33
CA GLU A 196 -17.93 -36.27 6.02
C GLU A 196 -17.37 -37.55 5.38
N PHE A 197 -16.08 -37.58 5.11
CA PHE A 197 -15.38 -38.81 4.68
C PHE A 197 -13.98 -38.86 5.32
N THR A 198 -13.34 -40.00 5.21
CA THR A 198 -11.97 -40.18 5.70
C THR A 198 -11.02 -40.44 4.55
N VAL A 199 -9.80 -39.90 4.64
CA VAL A 199 -8.71 -40.20 3.72
C VAL A 199 -7.50 -40.74 4.50
N PRO A 200 -6.66 -41.57 3.90
CA PRO A 200 -5.44 -42.04 4.53
C PRO A 200 -4.53 -40.82 4.90
N MET A 201 -3.88 -40.92 6.06
CA MET A 201 -2.82 -39.99 6.42
C MET A 201 -1.50 -40.51 5.86
N ASP A 202 -1.30 -40.33 4.58
CA ASP A 202 -0.11 -40.76 3.85
C ASP A 202 0.27 -39.70 2.79
N ARG A 203 1.28 -39.98 1.98
CA ARG A 203 1.73 -39.05 0.95
C ARG A 203 0.94 -39.12 -0.38
N SER A 204 -0.13 -39.90 -0.45
CA SER A 204 -0.89 -40.08 -1.69
C SER A 204 -1.76 -38.87 -2.09
N SER A 205 -2.10 -38.01 -1.13
CA SER A 205 -2.90 -36.79 -1.37
C SER A 205 -2.21 -35.57 -0.84
N ILE A 206 -2.62 -34.37 -1.31
CA ILE A 206 -2.11 -33.09 -0.78
C ILE A 206 -2.35 -32.98 0.73
N ALA A 207 -3.58 -33.23 1.18
CA ALA A 207 -3.92 -33.17 2.60
C ALA A 207 -3.12 -34.18 3.44
N GLY A 208 -3.00 -35.42 2.95
CA GLY A 208 -2.20 -36.47 3.60
C GLY A 208 -0.73 -36.12 3.67
N TYR A 209 -0.17 -35.62 2.59
CA TYR A 209 1.24 -35.18 2.55
C TYR A 209 1.52 -34.08 3.59
N VAL A 210 0.70 -33.00 3.60
CA VAL A 210 0.83 -31.92 4.58
C VAL A 210 0.70 -32.46 6.02
N ALA A 211 -0.25 -33.35 6.27
CA ALA A 211 -0.45 -33.90 7.60
C ALA A 211 0.73 -34.78 8.08
N VAL A 212 1.38 -35.52 7.17
CA VAL A 212 2.55 -36.36 7.49
C VAL A 212 3.82 -35.56 7.66
N THR A 213 4.02 -34.51 6.81
CA THR A 213 5.29 -33.74 6.77
C THR A 213 5.25 -32.50 7.66
N GLY A 214 4.08 -31.91 7.89
CA GLY A 214 3.92 -30.63 8.52
C GLY A 214 4.34 -29.45 7.64
N GLU A 215 4.65 -29.69 6.35
CA GLU A 215 5.10 -28.69 5.41
C GLU A 215 3.93 -27.91 4.81
N VAL A 216 4.08 -26.57 4.68
CA VAL A 216 3.16 -25.73 3.93
C VAL A 216 3.48 -25.89 2.45
N LEU A 217 2.48 -26.25 1.65
CA LEU A 217 2.60 -26.40 0.19
C LEU A 217 1.95 -25.21 -0.55
N PRO A 218 2.70 -24.20 -0.97
CA PRO A 218 2.19 -23.14 -1.83
C PRO A 218 2.11 -23.65 -3.29
N LEU A 219 0.94 -24.06 -3.73
CA LEU A 219 0.68 -24.53 -5.10
C LEU A 219 -0.01 -23.42 -5.89
N ALA A 220 0.54 -23.07 -7.05
CA ALA A 220 -0.07 -22.07 -7.92
C ALA A 220 -1.35 -22.59 -8.61
N ASP A 221 -1.34 -23.84 -9.03
CA ASP A 221 -2.50 -24.57 -9.58
C ASP A 221 -2.35 -26.06 -9.27
N THR A 222 -3.34 -26.64 -8.61
CA THR A 222 -3.33 -28.07 -8.26
C THR A 222 -3.41 -29.00 -9.47
N TYR A 223 -3.87 -28.48 -10.63
CA TYR A 223 -3.92 -29.22 -11.88
C TYR A 223 -2.56 -29.31 -12.60
N GLU A 224 -1.60 -28.49 -12.18
CA GLU A 224 -0.24 -28.42 -12.73
C GLU A 224 0.82 -29.11 -11.88
N ILE A 225 0.38 -29.96 -10.92
CA ILE A 225 1.30 -30.75 -10.09
C ILE A 225 2.15 -31.67 -10.96
N PRO A 226 3.51 -31.60 -10.87
CA PRO A 226 4.39 -32.47 -11.66
C PRO A 226 4.13 -33.96 -11.42
N PRO A 227 4.28 -34.81 -12.45
CA PRO A 227 4.05 -36.25 -12.32
C PRO A 227 4.95 -36.97 -11.32
N ASP A 228 6.12 -36.41 -11.01
CA ASP A 228 7.11 -36.91 -10.06
C ASP A 228 6.91 -36.36 -8.63
N ALA A 229 5.95 -35.48 -8.41
CA ALA A 229 5.63 -34.97 -7.07
C ALA A 229 5.23 -36.12 -6.12
N PRO A 230 5.63 -36.05 -4.83
CA PRO A 230 5.33 -37.11 -3.87
C PRO A 230 3.88 -37.17 -3.44
N TYR A 231 3.01 -36.32 -3.94
CA TYR A 231 1.57 -36.24 -3.67
C TYR A 231 0.78 -36.10 -4.97
N ARG A 232 -0.53 -36.32 -4.87
CA ARG A 232 -1.45 -36.23 -6.02
C ARG A 232 -2.65 -35.37 -5.65
N PHE A 233 -3.21 -34.69 -6.65
CA PHE A 233 -4.51 -34.03 -6.55
C PHE A 233 -5.62 -34.95 -7.05
N ASN A 234 -6.65 -35.17 -6.23
CA ASN A 234 -7.83 -35.95 -6.62
C ASN A 234 -8.91 -35.00 -7.16
N ARG A 235 -9.15 -35.05 -8.47
CA ARG A 235 -10.11 -34.20 -9.18
C ARG A 235 -11.57 -34.56 -8.93
N ARG A 236 -11.85 -35.68 -8.28
CA ARG A 236 -13.21 -36.16 -8.09
C ARG A 236 -14.13 -35.14 -7.42
N PHE A 237 -13.62 -34.40 -6.43
CA PHE A 237 -14.40 -33.36 -5.76
C PHE A 237 -14.77 -32.22 -6.73
N ASP A 238 -13.84 -31.76 -7.54
CA ASP A 238 -14.07 -30.72 -8.52
C ASP A 238 -15.05 -31.19 -9.62
N GLU A 239 -14.94 -32.42 -10.05
CA GLU A 239 -15.84 -33.05 -11.04
C GLU A 239 -17.28 -33.20 -10.51
N GLU A 240 -17.43 -33.58 -9.24
CA GLU A 240 -18.74 -33.73 -8.61
C GLU A 240 -19.42 -32.40 -8.26
N THR A 241 -18.66 -31.37 -7.96
CA THR A 241 -19.19 -30.09 -7.47
C THR A 241 -19.19 -28.97 -8.51
N GLY A 242 -18.44 -29.14 -9.62
CA GLY A 242 -18.20 -28.09 -10.60
C GLY A 242 -17.27 -26.97 -10.09
N TYR A 243 -16.69 -27.11 -8.91
CA TYR A 243 -15.67 -26.22 -8.38
C TYR A 243 -14.32 -26.54 -9.03
N ARG A 244 -13.47 -25.54 -9.22
CA ARG A 244 -12.08 -25.74 -9.66
C ARG A 244 -11.13 -25.31 -8.55
N THR A 245 -10.49 -26.29 -7.93
CA THR A 245 -9.42 -26.04 -6.95
C THR A 245 -8.19 -25.44 -7.62
N LYS A 246 -7.70 -24.35 -7.09
CA LYS A 246 -6.47 -23.67 -7.56
C LYS A 246 -5.36 -23.80 -6.54
#